data_3ec7ab7c65a5bd9f5e4509f6a2a31833
#
_entry.id   3ec7ab7c65a5bd9f5e4509f6a2a31833
#
_cell.length_a   1.000
_cell.length_b   1.000
_cell.length_c   1.000
_cell.angle_alpha   90.00
_cell.angle_beta   90.00
_cell.angle_gamma   90.00
#
_symmetry.space_group_name_H-M   'P 1'
#
loop_
_entity.id
_entity.type
_entity.pdbx_description
1 polymer ?
#
loop_
_entity_poly.entity_id
_entity_poly.type
_entity_poly.pdbx_seq_one_letter_code
_entity_poly.pdbx_strand_id
1 'polypeptide(L)'
;MSTPTALIAEDEPLLRAELRQGLATLWPDLRICAEVGDGVGALRALEAHAPDIVFLDIQMPGMNGLDVARLANGRCHVVFVTAYD
;
A
#
# COMPACT_ATOMS: atom_id res chain seq x y z
N MET A 1 12.63 11.15 -16.12
CA MET A 1 12.25 10.87 -14.73
C MET A 1 11.16 9.81 -14.71
N SER A 2 11.28 8.89 -13.81
CA SER A 2 10.27 7.83 -13.70
C SER A 2 9.03 8.32 -12.98
N THR A 3 7.88 7.79 -13.37
CA THR A 3 6.61 8.02 -12.70
C THR A 3 6.66 7.36 -11.33
N PRO A 4 6.25 8.04 -10.24
CA PRO A 4 6.20 7.41 -8.94
C PRO A 4 5.18 6.26 -8.91
N THR A 5 5.53 5.18 -8.22
CA THR A 5 4.67 4.00 -8.12
C THR A 5 4.29 3.75 -6.69
N ALA A 6 3.10 3.18 -6.50
CA ALA A 6 2.57 2.90 -5.17
C ALA A 6 1.93 1.52 -5.11
N LEU A 7 2.04 0.93 -3.94
CA LEU A 7 1.35 -0.29 -3.57
C LEU A 7 0.26 0.08 -2.55
N ILE A 8 -0.93 -0.47 -2.71
CA ILE A 8 -2.00 -0.33 -1.73
C ILE A 8 -2.19 -1.67 -1.04
N ALA A 9 -2.06 -1.69 0.28
CA ALA A 9 -2.27 -2.88 1.10
C ALA A 9 -3.37 -2.61 2.11
N GLU A 10 -4.57 -3.08 1.81
CA GLU A 10 -5.79 -2.84 2.57
C GLU A 10 -6.73 -4.04 2.39
N ASP A 11 -7.16 -4.65 3.49
CA ASP A 11 -7.98 -5.86 3.40
C ASP A 11 -9.45 -5.59 3.08
N GLU A 12 -9.97 -4.39 3.37
CA GLU A 12 -11.35 -4.01 3.08
C GLU A 12 -11.49 -3.56 1.63
N PRO A 13 -12.24 -4.27 0.78
CA PRO A 13 -12.33 -3.91 -0.63
C PRO A 13 -12.88 -2.51 -0.88
N LEU A 14 -13.86 -2.06 -0.09
CA LEU A 14 -14.43 -0.72 -0.25
C LEU A 14 -13.45 0.36 0.11
N LEU A 15 -12.72 0.19 1.22
CA LEU A 15 -11.71 1.16 1.62
C LEU A 15 -10.56 1.19 0.62
N ARG A 16 -10.19 0.03 0.10
CA ARG A 16 -9.15 -0.06 -0.92
C ARG A 16 -9.54 0.72 -2.18
N ALA A 17 -10.81 0.55 -2.62
CA ALA A 17 -11.32 1.26 -3.79
C ALA A 17 -11.40 2.77 -3.56
N GLU A 18 -11.84 3.18 -2.36
CA GLU A 18 -11.91 4.60 -2.01
C GLU A 18 -10.53 5.24 -2.00
N LEU A 19 -9.55 4.56 -1.44
CA LEU A 19 -8.18 5.04 -1.41
C LEU A 19 -7.63 5.19 -2.82
N ARG A 20 -7.85 4.19 -3.67
CA ARG A 20 -7.41 4.25 -5.06
C ARG A 20 -8.04 5.44 -5.80
N GLN A 21 -9.35 5.64 -5.62
CA GLN A 21 -10.04 6.75 -6.26
C GLN A 21 -9.56 8.11 -5.75
N GLY A 22 -9.37 8.22 -4.44
CA GLY A 22 -8.85 9.45 -3.84
C GLY A 22 -7.47 9.79 -4.36
N LEU A 23 -6.60 8.80 -4.46
CA LEU A 23 -5.26 9.01 -4.99
C LEU A 23 -5.29 9.40 -6.47
N ALA A 24 -6.18 8.78 -7.25
CA ALA A 24 -6.32 9.14 -8.66
C ALA A 24 -6.75 10.60 -8.85
N THR A 25 -7.58 11.10 -7.94
CA THR A 25 -8.05 12.49 -7.98
C THR A 25 -6.96 13.46 -7.51
N LEU A 26 -6.32 13.15 -6.38
CA LEU A 26 -5.38 14.06 -5.73
C LEU A 26 -3.97 14.00 -6.30
N TRP A 27 -3.60 12.85 -6.84
CA TRP A 27 -2.25 12.63 -7.36
C TRP A 27 -2.33 11.81 -8.65
N PRO A 28 -2.79 12.42 -9.76
CA PRO A 28 -3.01 11.68 -11.01
C PRO A 28 -1.77 11.02 -11.59
N ASP A 29 -0.59 11.55 -11.30
CA ASP A 29 0.66 10.99 -11.82
C ASP A 29 1.13 9.75 -11.06
N LEU A 30 0.56 9.49 -9.90
CA LEU A 30 0.92 8.31 -9.11
C LEU A 30 0.37 7.05 -9.77
N ARG A 31 1.23 6.10 -10.04
CA ARG A 31 0.83 4.83 -10.65
C ARG A 31 0.66 3.76 -9.58
N ILE A 32 -0.53 3.20 -9.46
CA ILE A 32 -0.79 2.09 -8.53
C ILE A 32 -0.33 0.81 -9.22
N CYS A 33 0.77 0.24 -8.76
CA CYS A 33 1.34 -0.94 -9.39
C CYS A 33 0.73 -2.25 -8.89
N ALA A 34 0.14 -2.26 -7.69
CA ALA A 34 -0.54 -3.43 -7.15
C ALA A 34 -1.47 -3.04 -6.02
N GLU A 35 -2.47 -3.87 -5.78
CA GLU A 35 -3.40 -3.75 -4.65
C GLU A 35 -3.51 -5.13 -4.02
N VAL A 36 -3.30 -5.21 -2.71
CA VAL A 36 -3.31 -6.47 -1.98
C VAL A 36 -4.15 -6.35 -0.72
N GLY A 37 -4.58 -7.48 -0.19
CA GLY A 37 -5.47 -7.51 0.96
C GLY A 37 -4.88 -8.13 2.22
N ASP A 38 -3.61 -8.50 2.22
CA ASP A 38 -2.97 -9.10 3.39
C ASP A 38 -1.48 -8.81 3.42
N GLY A 39 -0.85 -9.12 4.56
CA GLY A 39 0.56 -8.81 4.77
C GLY A 39 1.50 -9.62 3.89
N VAL A 40 1.19 -10.89 3.66
CA VAL A 40 2.03 -11.73 2.80
C VAL A 40 1.98 -11.23 1.36
N GLY A 41 0.78 -10.88 0.88
CA GLY A 41 0.62 -10.26 -0.44
C GLY A 41 1.38 -8.96 -0.56
N ALA A 42 1.38 -8.16 0.51
CA ALA A 42 2.13 -6.90 0.53
C ALA A 42 3.63 -7.13 0.37
N LEU A 43 4.19 -8.11 1.09
CA LEU A 43 5.62 -8.41 0.97
C LEU A 43 5.98 -8.92 -0.42
N ARG A 44 5.14 -9.78 -0.99
CA ARG A 44 5.37 -10.26 -2.35
C ARG A 44 5.33 -9.14 -3.37
N ALA A 45 4.38 -8.22 -3.21
CA ALA A 45 4.26 -7.07 -4.11
C ALA A 45 5.43 -6.10 -3.95
N LEU A 46 5.92 -5.89 -2.73
CA LEU A 46 7.10 -5.08 -2.50
C LEU A 46 8.31 -5.62 -3.26
N GLU A 47 8.49 -6.94 -3.25
CA GLU A 47 9.60 -7.57 -3.97
C GLU A 47 9.40 -7.54 -5.47
N ALA A 48 8.17 -7.82 -5.92
CA ALA A 48 7.89 -7.93 -7.36
C ALA A 48 7.90 -6.59 -8.06
N HIS A 49 7.43 -5.53 -7.41
CA HIS A 49 7.22 -4.23 -8.05
C HIS A 49 8.16 -3.13 -7.58
N ALA A 50 8.80 -3.30 -6.43
CA ALA A 50 9.67 -2.29 -5.84
C ALA A 50 9.04 -0.88 -5.89
N PRO A 51 7.84 -0.69 -5.31
CA PRO A 51 7.16 0.58 -5.39
C PRO A 51 7.91 1.67 -4.63
N ASP A 52 7.66 2.93 -5.00
CA ASP A 52 8.24 4.06 -4.29
C ASP A 52 7.54 4.30 -2.96
N ILE A 53 6.24 4.02 -2.90
CA ILE A 53 5.39 4.28 -1.72
C ILE A 53 4.50 3.07 -1.48
N VAL A 54 4.27 2.73 -0.22
CA VAL A 54 3.22 1.77 0.15
C VAL A 54 2.22 2.45 1.08
N PHE A 55 0.94 2.39 0.71
CA PHE A 55 -0.18 2.79 1.56
C PHE A 55 -0.65 1.54 2.29
N LEU A 56 -0.52 1.52 3.58
CA LEU A 56 -0.53 0.30 4.35
C LEU A 56 -1.51 0.39 5.52
N ASP A 57 -2.47 -0.51 5.54
CA ASP A 57 -3.36 -0.67 6.69
C ASP A 57 -2.62 -1.41 7.79
N ILE A 58 -2.77 -0.96 9.02
CA ILE A 58 -2.14 -1.60 10.17
C ILE A 58 -2.81 -2.95 10.46
N GLN A 59 -4.13 -3.02 10.35
CA GLN A 59 -4.90 -4.22 10.70
C GLN A 59 -5.23 -5.04 9.48
N MET A 60 -4.43 -6.06 9.21
CA MET A 60 -4.66 -6.99 8.12
C MET A 60 -4.52 -8.42 8.61
N PRO A 61 -5.20 -9.39 7.96
CA PRO A 61 -5.06 -10.80 8.32
C PRO A 61 -3.61 -11.28 8.16
N GLY A 62 -3.21 -12.18 9.02
CA GLY A 62 -1.87 -12.74 9.01
C GLY A 62 -0.86 -11.76 9.58
N MET A 63 0.09 -11.32 8.76
CA MET A 63 1.09 -10.34 9.15
C MET A 63 0.45 -8.96 9.17
N ASN A 64 0.56 -8.23 10.29
CA ASN A 64 -0.04 -6.91 10.38
C ASN A 64 0.81 -5.85 9.67
N GLY A 65 0.21 -4.66 9.49
CA GLY A 65 0.87 -3.58 8.76
C GLY A 65 2.17 -3.10 9.40
N LEU A 66 2.29 -3.16 10.73
CA LEU A 66 3.52 -2.75 11.39
C LEU A 66 4.69 -3.68 11.05
N ASP A 67 4.41 -4.99 10.94
CA ASP A 67 5.42 -5.96 10.53
C ASP A 67 5.86 -5.72 9.09
N VAL A 68 4.89 -5.46 8.20
CA VAL A 68 5.20 -5.13 6.81
C VAL A 68 6.04 -3.86 6.73
N ALA A 69 5.68 -2.83 7.50
CA ALA A 69 6.42 -1.57 7.51
C ALA A 69 7.87 -1.78 7.95
N ARG A 70 8.07 -2.63 8.95
CA ARG A 70 9.43 -2.94 9.42
C ARG A 70 10.27 -3.58 8.33
N LEU A 71 9.68 -4.52 7.59
CA LEU A 71 10.36 -5.21 6.50
C LEU A 71 10.55 -4.33 5.28
N ALA A 72 9.67 -3.35 5.08
CA ALA A 72 9.77 -2.38 3.98
C ALA A 72 10.72 -1.23 4.28
N ASN A 73 11.16 -1.09 5.52
CA ASN A 73 12.01 0.02 5.94
C ASN A 73 13.28 0.11 5.09
N GLY A 74 13.55 1.29 4.57
CA GLY A 74 14.69 1.52 3.69
C GLY A 74 14.47 1.15 2.24
N ARG A 75 13.35 0.49 1.90
CA ARG A 75 13.02 0.11 0.53
C ARG A 75 12.08 1.08 -0.14
N CYS A 76 11.12 1.62 0.62
CA CYS A 76 10.14 2.55 0.09
C CYS A 76 9.59 3.42 1.22
N HIS A 77 8.86 4.47 0.85
CA HIS A 77 8.15 5.29 1.83
C HIS A 77 6.90 4.55 2.28
N VAL A 78 6.63 4.58 3.57
CA VAL A 78 5.46 3.92 4.16
C VAL A 78 4.49 4.98 4.65
N VAL A 79 3.24 4.90 4.18
CA VAL A 79 2.15 5.75 4.65
C VAL A 79 1.10 4.84 5.27
N PHE A 80 0.84 5.01 6.56
CA PHE A 80 -0.19 4.23 7.23
C PHE A 80 -1.55 4.82 6.95
N VAL A 81 -2.50 3.95 6.63
CA VAL A 81 -3.89 4.31 6.40
C VAL A 81 -4.70 3.55 7.43
N THR A 82 -5.41 4.26 8.27
CA THR A 82 -6.25 3.64 9.29
C THR A 82 -7.68 4.12 9.13
N ALA A 83 -8.61 3.20 9.33
CA ALA A 83 -10.02 3.54 9.39
C ALA A 83 -10.43 3.65 10.85
N TYR A 84 -11.10 4.74 11.18
CA TYR A 84 -11.69 4.93 12.51
C TYR A 84 -13.19 4.85 12.40
N ASP A 85 -13.77 4.14 13.31
CA ASP A 85 -15.24 4.08 13.43
C ASP A 85 -15.75 5.20 14.32
#